data_38d805e07656cab5e5f54a52e827dd6d
#
_entry.id   38d805e07656cab5e5f54a52e827dd6d
#
_cell.length_a   1.000
_cell.length_b   1.000
_cell.length_c   1.000
_cell.angle_alpha   90.00
_cell.angle_beta   90.00
_cell.angle_gamma   90.00
#
_symmetry.space_group_name_H-M   'P 1'
#
loop_
_entity.id
_entity.type
_entity.pdbx_description
1 polymer ?
#
loop_
_entity_poly.entity_id
_entity_poly.type
_entity_poly.pdbx_seq_one_letter_code
_entity_poly.pdbx_strand_id
1 'polypeptide(L)'
;MTWLYQDTPIETLPEECVGFVYLITNNLSGRKYIGKKLAKFSKTTYKTVKQKNGTKKRKKIRSKIDSDWREYYGSSPELTADVITLGTENFTREILYYCKSKSECSYIEAREQFTRKVLESRDYYNGHIQVRVHGSHIIDKI
;
A
#
# COMPACT_ATOMS: atom_id res chain seq x y z
N MET A 1 5.00 -13.05 9.61
CA MET A 1 6.19 -12.76 8.78
C MET A 1 6.32 -11.27 8.58
N THR A 2 7.50 -10.77 8.73
CA THR A 2 7.84 -9.35 8.55
C THR A 2 7.96 -9.00 7.08
N TRP A 3 7.72 -7.75 6.73
CA TRP A 3 8.01 -7.24 5.40
C TRP A 3 9.53 -7.21 5.15
N LEU A 4 9.93 -7.52 3.92
CA LEU A 4 11.32 -7.44 3.47
C LEU A 4 11.50 -6.26 2.50
N TYR A 5 12.64 -5.62 2.57
CA TYR A 5 13.09 -4.67 1.56
C TYR A 5 14.54 -5.02 1.20
N GLN A 6 14.79 -5.33 -0.08
CA GLN A 6 16.10 -5.79 -0.55
C GLN A 6 16.63 -6.93 0.32
N ASP A 7 15.79 -7.94 0.55
CA ASP A 7 16.06 -9.15 1.34
C ASP A 7 16.32 -8.92 2.84
N THR A 8 16.11 -7.70 3.33
CA THR A 8 16.32 -7.36 4.75
C THR A 8 14.99 -7.12 5.43
N PRO A 9 14.70 -7.75 6.59
CA PRO A 9 13.50 -7.45 7.36
C PRO A 9 13.46 -5.99 7.79
N ILE A 10 12.27 -5.37 7.69
CA ILE A 10 12.05 -4.00 8.11
C ILE A 10 10.96 -3.95 9.19
N GLU A 11 11.06 -3.00 10.09
CA GLU A 11 10.06 -2.75 11.14
C GLU A 11 9.39 -1.41 10.97
N THR A 12 10.04 -0.49 10.27
CA THR A 12 9.55 0.87 10.04
C THR A 12 9.73 1.24 8.57
N LEU A 13 8.91 2.19 8.11
CA LEU A 13 9.02 2.75 6.77
C LEU A 13 9.84 4.04 6.82
N PRO A 14 10.49 4.45 5.71
CA PRO A 14 11.12 5.76 5.63
C PRO A 14 10.12 6.86 5.96
N GLU A 15 10.58 7.93 6.61
CA GLU A 15 9.73 9.04 7.07
C GLU A 15 8.95 9.69 5.93
N GLU A 16 9.56 9.79 4.76
CA GLU A 16 8.96 10.41 3.57
C GLU A 16 8.01 9.49 2.80
N CYS A 17 7.90 8.23 3.22
CA CYS A 17 7.12 7.22 2.50
C CYS A 17 5.63 7.48 2.66
N VAL A 18 4.96 7.75 1.54
CA VAL A 18 3.49 7.87 1.49
C VAL A 18 2.83 6.51 1.31
N GLY A 19 3.51 5.61 0.62
CA GLY A 19 3.07 4.26 0.36
C GLY A 19 4.17 3.45 -0.29
N PHE A 20 3.88 2.19 -0.56
CA PHE A 20 4.85 1.32 -1.21
C PHE A 20 4.16 0.35 -2.18
N VAL A 21 4.92 -0.08 -3.17
CA VAL A 21 4.53 -1.15 -4.09
C VAL A 21 5.18 -2.44 -3.59
N TYR A 22 4.42 -3.52 -3.57
CA TYR A 22 4.86 -4.77 -2.95
C TYR A 22 4.60 -5.98 -3.81
N LEU A 23 5.32 -7.05 -3.48
CA LEU A 23 5.16 -8.38 -4.02
C LEU A 23 4.90 -9.35 -2.86
N ILE A 24 3.79 -10.08 -2.92
CA ILE A 24 3.51 -11.16 -1.97
C ILE A 24 3.61 -12.47 -2.73
N THR A 25 4.37 -13.41 -2.19
CA THR A 25 4.57 -14.72 -2.78
C THR A 25 4.03 -15.80 -1.86
N ASN A 26 3.19 -16.67 -2.41
CA ASN A 26 2.81 -17.92 -1.77
C ASN A 26 3.96 -18.92 -1.99
N ASN A 27 4.70 -19.21 -0.94
CA ASN A 27 5.90 -20.05 -1.04
C ASN A 27 5.62 -21.52 -1.36
N LEU A 28 4.36 -21.96 -1.18
CA LEU A 28 3.94 -23.33 -1.46
C LEU A 28 3.59 -23.53 -2.94
N SER A 29 2.89 -22.57 -3.54
CA SER A 29 2.45 -22.64 -4.94
C SER A 29 3.31 -21.85 -5.92
N GLY A 30 4.07 -20.89 -5.41
CA GLY A 30 4.79 -19.93 -6.23
C GLY A 30 3.93 -18.79 -6.78
N ARG A 31 2.63 -18.75 -6.49
CA ARG A 31 1.73 -17.68 -6.95
C ARG A 31 2.06 -16.37 -6.25
N LYS A 32 1.91 -15.27 -6.99
CA LYS A 32 2.33 -13.94 -6.56
C LYS A 32 1.21 -12.91 -6.71
N TYR A 33 1.36 -11.83 -6.00
CA TYR A 33 0.47 -10.68 -6.09
C TYR A 33 1.27 -9.39 -6.02
N ILE A 34 1.04 -8.50 -6.99
CA ILE A 34 1.61 -7.15 -7.01
C ILE A 34 0.52 -6.17 -6.62
N GLY A 35 0.79 -5.34 -5.63
CA GLY A 35 -0.14 -4.32 -5.18
C GLY A 35 0.57 -3.11 -4.61
N LYS A 36 -0.24 -2.18 -4.10
CA LYS A 36 0.25 -1.00 -3.39
C LYS A 36 -0.44 -0.87 -2.05
N LYS A 37 0.23 -0.26 -1.10
CA LYS A 37 -0.32 0.01 0.22
C LYS A 37 0.08 1.40 0.67
N LEU A 38 -0.89 2.16 1.18
CA LEU A 38 -0.59 3.44 1.80
C LEU A 38 0.05 3.22 3.17
N ALA A 39 1.07 4.01 3.47
CA ALA A 39 1.77 3.96 4.75
C ALA A 39 0.93 4.60 5.86
N LYS A 40 0.13 5.61 5.51
CA LYS A 40 -0.67 6.39 6.45
C LYS A 40 -2.06 6.64 5.90
N PHE A 41 -3.03 6.67 6.82
CA PHE A 41 -4.40 7.07 6.51
C PHE A 41 -4.67 8.49 7.01
N SER A 42 -5.52 9.23 6.30
CA SER A 42 -6.02 10.52 6.77
C SER A 42 -7.07 10.29 7.85
N LYS A 43 -6.94 11.01 8.97
CA LYS A 43 -7.92 11.00 10.05
C LYS A 43 -8.49 12.40 10.24
N THR A 44 -9.81 12.49 10.30
CA THR A 44 -10.51 13.75 10.57
C THR A 44 -11.10 13.68 11.98
N THR A 45 -10.77 14.67 12.80
CA THR A 45 -11.35 14.85 14.12
C THR A 45 -11.97 16.24 14.22
N TYR A 46 -12.85 16.43 15.20
CA TYR A 46 -13.50 17.72 15.44
C TYR A 46 -13.21 18.18 16.87
N LYS A 47 -12.88 19.45 17.00
CA LYS A 47 -12.64 20.09 18.29
C LYS A 47 -13.56 21.26 18.46
N THR A 48 -14.16 21.40 19.64
CA THR A 48 -14.94 22.57 19.98
C THR A 48 -14.02 23.69 20.44
N VAL A 49 -14.11 24.85 19.78
CA VAL A 49 -13.28 26.03 20.07
C VAL A 49 -14.19 27.18 20.47
N LYS A 50 -13.84 27.88 21.56
CA LYS A 50 -14.54 29.08 21.99
C LYS A 50 -14.10 30.27 21.14
N GLN A 51 -15.08 30.98 20.55
CA GLN A 51 -14.83 32.19 19.77
C GLN A 51 -14.77 33.43 20.66
N LYS A 52 -14.26 34.54 20.13
CA LYS A 52 -14.15 35.82 20.83
C LYS A 52 -15.51 36.37 21.32
N ASN A 53 -16.60 36.06 20.60
CA ASN A 53 -17.95 36.48 20.95
C ASN A 53 -18.62 35.59 22.01
N GLY A 54 -17.90 34.63 22.56
CA GLY A 54 -18.42 33.70 23.55
C GLY A 54 -19.12 32.45 23.00
N THR A 55 -19.36 32.36 21.69
CA THR A 55 -19.97 31.17 21.07
C THR A 55 -18.93 30.10 20.85
N LYS A 56 -19.40 28.85 20.80
CA LYS A 56 -18.54 27.69 20.51
C LYS A 56 -18.68 27.34 19.04
N LYS A 57 -17.55 27.03 18.41
CA LYS A 57 -17.50 26.57 17.02
C LYS A 57 -16.80 25.21 16.96
N ARG A 58 -17.34 24.32 16.15
CA ARG A 58 -16.73 23.03 15.86
C ARG A 58 -15.68 23.22 14.79
N LYS A 59 -14.44 22.88 15.10
CA LYS A 59 -13.30 22.99 14.17
C LYS A 59 -12.93 21.62 13.67
N LYS A 60 -12.78 21.47 12.35
CA LYS A 60 -12.30 20.28 11.69
C LYS A 60 -10.77 20.21 11.76
N ILE A 61 -10.25 19.12 12.31
CA ILE A 61 -8.82 18.86 12.38
C ILE A 61 -8.49 17.64 11.53
N ARG A 62 -7.58 17.80 10.58
CA ARG A 62 -7.07 16.69 9.78
C ARG A 62 -5.70 16.29 10.29
N SER A 63 -5.50 14.98 10.46
CA SER A 63 -4.22 14.39 10.83
C SER A 63 -3.97 13.12 10.04
N LYS A 64 -2.74 12.61 10.06
CA LYS A 64 -2.39 11.34 9.46
C LYS A 64 -2.01 10.36 10.57
N ILE A 65 -2.48 9.13 10.42
CA ILE A 65 -2.15 8.02 11.32
C ILE A 65 -1.54 6.89 10.50
N ASP A 66 -0.74 6.05 11.13
CA ASP A 66 -0.21 4.86 10.48
C ASP A 66 -1.35 3.98 10.01
N SER A 67 -1.21 3.43 8.80
CA SER A 67 -2.12 2.42 8.28
C SER A 67 -1.85 1.06 8.92
N ASP A 68 -2.65 0.06 8.55
CA ASP A 68 -2.48 -1.34 8.95
C ASP A 68 -1.43 -2.07 8.11
N TRP A 69 -0.44 -1.37 7.57
CA TRP A 69 0.52 -1.94 6.63
C TRP A 69 1.32 -3.12 7.22
N ARG A 70 1.59 -3.12 8.52
CA ARG A 70 2.37 -4.20 9.17
C ARG A 70 1.69 -5.56 9.06
N GLU A 71 0.38 -5.59 9.19
CA GLU A 71 -0.44 -6.81 9.16
C GLU A 71 -1.05 -7.11 7.80
N TYR A 72 -0.80 -6.26 6.81
CA TYR A 72 -1.47 -6.30 5.51
C TYR A 72 -0.91 -7.39 4.61
N TYR A 73 -1.80 -8.19 4.02
CA TYR A 73 -1.47 -9.30 3.10
C TYR A 73 -2.17 -9.17 1.75
N GLY A 74 -2.38 -7.95 1.27
CA GLY A 74 -2.96 -7.70 -0.03
C GLY A 74 -4.49 -7.57 -0.01
N SER A 75 -5.05 -7.19 -1.16
CA SER A 75 -6.48 -6.92 -1.30
C SER A 75 -7.22 -7.97 -2.14
N SER A 76 -6.52 -8.97 -2.67
CA SER A 76 -7.14 -10.05 -3.44
C SER A 76 -7.89 -10.99 -2.52
N PRO A 77 -9.20 -11.26 -2.79
CA PRO A 77 -9.96 -12.24 -2.00
C PRO A 77 -9.35 -13.64 -2.04
N GLU A 78 -8.83 -14.07 -3.18
CA GLU A 78 -8.22 -15.38 -3.35
C GLU A 78 -6.92 -15.49 -2.56
N LEU A 79 -6.07 -14.44 -2.60
CA LEU A 79 -4.86 -14.38 -1.81
C LEU A 79 -5.19 -14.41 -0.31
N THR A 80 -6.16 -13.62 0.12
CA THR A 80 -6.60 -13.58 1.53
C THR A 80 -7.05 -14.95 2.00
N ALA A 81 -7.82 -15.65 1.19
CA ALA A 81 -8.29 -17.02 1.52
C ALA A 81 -7.11 -17.98 1.67
N ASP A 82 -6.12 -17.90 0.79
CA ASP A 82 -4.93 -18.76 0.87
C ASP A 82 -4.09 -18.43 2.11
N VAL A 83 -3.94 -17.15 2.46
CA VAL A 83 -3.20 -16.74 3.67
C VAL A 83 -3.87 -17.31 4.93
N ILE A 84 -5.19 -17.27 5.01
CA ILE A 84 -5.95 -17.83 6.14
C ILE A 84 -5.80 -19.34 6.19
N THR A 85 -5.93 -20.01 5.06
CA THR A 85 -5.92 -21.48 4.97
C THR A 85 -4.53 -22.06 5.20
N LEU A 86 -3.48 -21.45 4.62
CA LEU A 86 -2.13 -21.99 4.61
C LEU A 86 -1.26 -21.46 5.74
N GLY A 87 -1.63 -20.32 6.33
CA GLY A 87 -0.85 -19.66 7.37
C GLY A 87 0.12 -18.64 6.83
N THR A 88 0.34 -17.56 7.61
CA THR A 88 1.20 -16.45 7.22
C THR A 88 2.67 -16.84 7.04
N GLU A 89 3.12 -17.89 7.70
CA GLU A 89 4.49 -18.39 7.61
C GLU A 89 4.84 -18.94 6.21
N ASN A 90 3.83 -19.22 5.40
CA ASN A 90 4.03 -19.71 4.02
C ASN A 90 4.01 -18.61 2.96
N PHE A 91 4.02 -17.36 3.39
CA PHE A 91 3.98 -16.20 2.48
C PHE A 91 5.14 -15.28 2.76
N THR A 92 5.76 -14.80 1.67
CA THR A 92 6.82 -13.77 1.74
C THR A 92 6.26 -12.45 1.25
N ARG A 93 6.47 -11.39 2.01
CA ARG A 93 6.06 -10.04 1.63
C ARG A 93 7.29 -9.19 1.39
N GLU A 94 7.41 -8.64 0.19
CA GLU A 94 8.55 -7.84 -0.22
C GLU A 94 8.09 -6.45 -0.67
N ILE A 95 8.76 -5.42 -0.21
CA ILE A 95 8.57 -4.06 -0.71
C ILE A 95 9.49 -3.90 -1.91
N LEU A 96 8.89 -3.58 -3.07
CA LEU A 96 9.63 -3.35 -4.30
C LEU A 96 10.07 -1.89 -4.43
N TYR A 97 9.25 -0.97 -3.95
CA TYR A 97 9.49 0.46 -4.16
C TYR A 97 8.78 1.30 -3.10
N TYR A 98 9.50 2.20 -2.47
CA TYR A 98 8.92 3.22 -1.58
C TYR A 98 8.50 4.43 -2.39
N CYS A 99 7.27 4.90 -2.20
CA CYS A 99 6.68 5.98 -2.97
C CYS A 99 6.56 7.25 -2.13
N LYS A 100 6.80 8.39 -2.76
CA LYS A 100 6.73 9.72 -2.11
C LYS A 100 5.40 10.41 -2.34
N SER A 101 4.56 9.87 -3.23
CA SER A 101 3.22 10.37 -3.50
C SER A 101 2.28 9.24 -3.88
N LYS A 102 0.97 9.49 -3.75
CA LYS A 102 -0.05 8.52 -4.18
C LYS A 102 -0.01 8.27 -5.69
N SER A 103 0.24 9.32 -6.48
CA SER A 103 0.35 9.20 -7.94
C SER A 103 1.55 8.34 -8.34
N GLU A 104 2.70 8.54 -7.70
CA GLU A 104 3.88 7.71 -7.91
C GLU A 104 3.58 6.25 -7.58
N CYS A 105 2.92 6.01 -6.46
CA CYS A 105 2.56 4.67 -6.00
C CYS A 105 1.66 3.97 -7.02
N SER A 106 0.63 4.65 -7.52
CA SER A 106 -0.26 4.11 -8.54
C SER A 106 0.45 3.82 -9.85
N TYR A 107 1.34 4.72 -10.28
CA TYR A 107 2.11 4.57 -11.50
C TYR A 107 3.08 3.39 -11.42
N ILE A 108 3.86 3.31 -10.36
CA ILE A 108 4.83 2.22 -10.16
C ILE A 108 4.13 0.87 -10.02
N GLU A 109 3.02 0.81 -9.30
CA GLU A 109 2.22 -0.42 -9.21
C GLU A 109 1.81 -0.91 -10.60
N ALA A 110 1.21 -0.03 -11.41
CA ALA A 110 0.78 -0.39 -12.76
C ALA A 110 1.97 -0.79 -13.65
N ARG A 111 3.07 -0.07 -13.55
CA ARG A 111 4.30 -0.38 -14.30
C ARG A 111 4.80 -1.79 -13.97
N GLU A 112 4.88 -2.14 -12.70
CA GLU A 112 5.28 -3.48 -12.26
C GLU A 112 4.30 -4.54 -12.74
N GLN A 113 3.01 -4.29 -12.63
CA GLN A 113 1.97 -5.22 -13.08
C GLN A 113 2.05 -5.48 -14.59
N PHE A 114 2.21 -4.45 -15.41
CA PHE A 114 2.38 -4.61 -16.86
C PHE A 114 3.71 -5.27 -17.23
N THR A 115 4.78 -4.85 -16.62
CA THR A 115 6.11 -5.41 -16.89
C THR A 115 6.16 -6.91 -16.59
N ARG A 116 5.53 -7.34 -15.51
CA ARG A 116 5.45 -8.74 -15.10
C ARG A 116 4.33 -9.52 -15.77
N LYS A 117 3.49 -8.85 -16.58
CA LYS A 117 2.38 -9.47 -17.31
C LYS A 117 1.45 -10.26 -16.39
N VAL A 118 1.08 -9.65 -15.27
CA VAL A 118 0.33 -10.36 -14.21
C VAL A 118 -1.03 -10.88 -14.66
N LEU A 119 -1.68 -10.22 -15.64
CA LEU A 119 -2.98 -10.65 -16.16
C LEU A 119 -2.85 -11.76 -17.22
N GLU A 120 -1.65 -12.01 -17.73
CA GLU A 120 -1.39 -13.02 -18.74
C GLU A 120 -0.88 -14.34 -18.14
N SER A 121 -0.77 -14.42 -16.82
CA SER A 121 -0.18 -15.57 -16.12
C SER A 121 -1.09 -16.06 -15.02
N ARG A 122 -1.23 -17.38 -14.90
CA ARG A 122 -1.94 -18.02 -13.78
C ARG A 122 -1.11 -18.03 -12.50
N ASP A 123 0.16 -17.63 -12.58
CA ASP A 123 1.07 -17.56 -11.44
C ASP A 123 0.86 -16.31 -10.60
N TYR A 124 -0.12 -15.47 -10.95
CA TYR A 124 -0.47 -14.25 -10.22
C TYR A 124 -1.91 -14.29 -9.75
N TYR A 125 -2.15 -13.78 -8.55
CA TYR A 125 -3.50 -13.57 -8.02
C TYR A 125 -4.20 -12.35 -8.62
N ASN A 126 -3.44 -11.46 -9.30
CA ASN A 126 -3.98 -10.22 -9.85
C ASN A 126 -5.09 -10.49 -10.87
N GLY A 127 -6.26 -9.88 -10.65
CA GLY A 127 -7.42 -10.04 -11.52
C GLY A 127 -7.69 -8.85 -12.44
N HIS A 128 -7.12 -7.69 -12.14
CA HIS A 128 -7.29 -6.50 -12.95
C HIS A 128 -6.16 -5.51 -12.69
N ILE A 129 -5.99 -4.56 -13.62
CA ILE A 129 -5.07 -3.44 -13.48
C ILE A 129 -5.87 -2.15 -13.65
N GLN A 130 -5.78 -1.25 -12.68
CA GLN A 130 -6.40 0.07 -12.73
C GLN A 130 -5.35 1.13 -12.47
N VAL A 131 -5.27 2.11 -13.39
CA VAL A 131 -4.34 3.23 -13.21
C VAL A 131 -4.92 4.48 -13.87
N ARG A 132 -4.83 5.60 -13.17
CA ARG A 132 -5.13 6.92 -13.73
C ARG A 132 -4.16 7.91 -13.12
N VAL A 133 -3.14 8.29 -13.89
CA VAL A 133 -2.08 9.19 -13.46
C VAL A 133 -1.74 10.15 -14.59
N HIS A 134 -1.56 11.42 -14.27
CA HIS A 134 -1.13 12.42 -15.23
C HIS A 134 0.39 12.58 -15.21
N GLY A 135 1.00 12.78 -16.37
CA GLY A 135 2.44 12.92 -16.50
C GLY A 135 3.06 14.03 -15.64
N SER A 136 2.28 15.10 -15.36
CA SER A 136 2.75 16.19 -14.50
C SER A 136 3.06 15.77 -13.06
N HIS A 137 2.48 14.64 -12.61
CA HIS A 137 2.72 14.09 -11.28
C HIS A 137 3.90 13.12 -11.23
N ILE A 138 4.48 12.80 -12.38
CA ILE A 138 5.53 11.78 -12.52
C ILE A 138 6.82 12.38 -13.07
N ILE A 139 6.71 13.25 -14.09
CA ILE A 139 7.86 13.83 -14.78
C ILE A 139 8.79 14.53 -13.77
N ASP A 140 10.09 14.24 -13.85
CA ASP A 140 11.15 14.78 -12.99
C ASP A 140 10.96 14.48 -11.47
N LYS A 141 10.05 13.57 -11.10
CA LYS A 141 9.75 13.26 -9.69
C LYS A 141 10.11 11.84 -9.29
N ILE A 142 10.40 11.00 -10.26
CA ILE A 142 10.85 9.63 -9.99
C ILE A 142 12.11 9.29 -10.76
#